data_7f8a79c1f8bc8ad0a479108ae5e17398
#
_entry.id   7f8a79c1f8bc8ad0a479108ae5e17398
#
_cell.length_a   1.000
_cell.length_b   1.000
_cell.length_c   1.000
_cell.angle_alpha   90.00
_cell.angle_beta   90.00
_cell.angle_gamma   90.00
#
_symmetry.space_group_name_H-M   'P 1'
#
loop_
_entity.id
_entity.type
_entity.pdbx_description
1 polymer ?
#
loop_
_entity_poly.entity_id
_entity_poly.type
_entity_poly.pdbx_seq_one_letter_code
_entity_poly.pdbx_strand_id
1 'polypeptide(L)'
;MFKLKEMKNIILIGLLFVFSSGLQAAIKKSNLRILYVGGTPEINTMLDKVDSLTYARSASQRMASFEKMLKQYFKYVTVIHAKDYNYLLSNDYDVTIMDGVPRPLEPKVEEKDASGRIVKRKRAAYLPQDFSRPMLLIAELSSEMGSRIGLKTDWYCLCLDADAHHMRMEHPIFHGPFPVKMTIVQKPTPELGKFEPYFKGGPTPDSIPMWRVRKDSYGNVNNGIQIRIGLVSRPGGFEDSPEAEFISGGVSAKTLDAVAIGRHGNFFHWGFAASPADMTEEAKSVFANAIVYISQFDGQKPIARKYDEQI
;
A
#
# COMPACT_ATOMS: atom_id res chain seq x y z
N MET A 1 41.20 37.27 47.39
CA MET A 1 41.57 35.87 47.18
C MET A 1 40.28 35.04 47.19
N PHE A 2 39.32 35.43 46.35
CA PHE A 2 38.03 34.77 46.23
C PHE A 2 37.59 34.90 44.77
N LYS A 3 38.05 34.03 43.87
CA LYS A 3 37.50 33.98 42.48
C LYS A 3 37.94 32.75 41.65
N LEU A 4 38.55 31.73 42.25
CA LEU A 4 39.02 30.57 41.46
C LEU A 4 38.31 29.23 41.79
N LYS A 5 37.30 29.22 42.68
CA LYS A 5 36.64 27.99 43.11
C LYS A 5 35.30 27.71 42.42
N GLU A 6 34.71 28.73 41.81
CA GLU A 6 33.38 28.59 41.13
C GLU A 6 33.48 28.25 39.64
N MET A 7 34.61 28.47 38.99
CA MET A 7 34.78 28.14 37.58
C MET A 7 35.00 26.66 37.27
N LYS A 8 35.39 25.84 38.28
CA LYS A 8 35.60 24.39 38.08
C LYS A 8 34.29 23.58 38.07
N ASN A 9 33.22 24.07 38.65
CA ASN A 9 31.95 23.35 38.71
C ASN A 9 31.05 23.60 37.51
N ILE A 10 31.28 24.66 36.73
CA ILE A 10 30.49 24.97 35.52
C ILE A 10 30.97 24.16 34.31
N ILE A 11 32.27 23.75 34.29
CA ILE A 11 32.83 22.96 33.18
C ILE A 11 32.44 21.48 33.28
N LEU A 12 32.10 20.98 34.46
CA LEU A 12 31.71 19.57 34.66
C LEU A 12 30.24 19.29 34.32
N ILE A 13 29.38 20.29 34.34
CA ILE A 13 27.97 20.15 33.96
C ILE A 13 27.75 20.28 32.43
N GLY A 14 28.68 20.96 31.75
CA GLY A 14 28.62 21.10 30.27
C GLY A 14 29.04 19.86 29.48
N LEU A 15 29.68 18.87 30.09
CA LEU A 15 30.23 17.66 29.41
C LEU A 15 29.30 16.44 29.51
N LEU A 16 28.19 16.52 30.23
CA LEU A 16 27.19 15.42 30.38
C LEU A 16 25.98 15.51 29.45
N PHE A 17 25.93 16.50 28.58
CA PHE A 17 24.80 16.70 27.65
C PHE A 17 25.08 16.37 26.17
N VAL A 18 26.19 15.71 25.84
CA VAL A 18 26.58 15.49 24.43
C VAL A 18 26.63 14.02 24.01
N PHE A 19 26.11 13.08 24.77
CA PHE A 19 26.04 11.67 24.31
C PHE A 19 24.67 11.02 24.58
N SER A 20 23.60 11.62 24.08
CA SER A 20 22.39 10.87 23.75
C SER A 20 22.12 10.95 22.25
N SER A 21 23.12 10.72 21.42
CA SER A 21 22.90 10.19 20.09
C SER A 21 22.38 8.77 20.29
N GLY A 22 21.05 8.62 20.29
CA GLY A 22 20.40 7.32 20.37
C GLY A 22 21.05 6.41 19.32
N LEU A 23 21.79 5.39 19.75
CA LEU A 23 22.11 4.25 18.91
C LEU A 23 20.75 3.66 18.48
N GLN A 24 20.27 4.10 17.33
CA GLN A 24 19.15 3.44 16.68
C GLN A 24 19.70 2.05 16.31
N ALA A 25 19.31 1.04 17.08
CA ALA A 25 19.75 -0.32 16.84
C ALA A 25 19.50 -0.65 15.36
N ALA A 26 20.54 -1.06 14.66
CA ALA A 26 20.44 -1.37 13.24
C ALA A 26 19.36 -2.44 13.05
N ILE A 27 18.38 -2.17 12.20
CA ILE A 27 17.30 -3.11 11.88
C ILE A 27 17.93 -4.40 11.34
N LYS A 28 17.66 -5.54 12.00
CA LYS A 28 18.08 -6.84 11.47
C LYS A 28 17.29 -7.14 10.20
N LYS A 29 17.96 -7.11 9.05
CA LYS A 29 17.33 -7.34 7.76
C LYS A 29 16.85 -8.78 7.59
N SER A 30 15.69 -8.94 6.98
CA SER A 30 15.17 -10.24 6.55
C SER A 30 16.00 -10.82 5.40
N ASN A 31 16.05 -12.15 5.30
CA ASN A 31 16.70 -12.89 4.20
C ASN A 31 15.75 -13.13 3.01
N LEU A 32 14.49 -12.70 3.07
CA LEU A 32 13.56 -12.85 1.95
C LEU A 32 14.11 -12.18 0.68
N ARG A 33 13.89 -12.84 -0.45
CA ARG A 33 14.20 -12.33 -1.79
C ARG A 33 12.98 -11.57 -2.31
N ILE A 34 13.12 -10.28 -2.52
CA ILE A 34 12.04 -9.39 -2.92
C ILE A 34 12.22 -8.95 -4.35
N LEU A 35 11.17 -9.14 -5.16
CA LEU A 35 11.05 -8.54 -6.48
C LEU A 35 10.11 -7.34 -6.39
N TYR A 36 10.61 -6.14 -6.71
CA TYR A 36 9.79 -4.95 -6.89
C TYR A 36 9.62 -4.63 -8.37
N VAL A 37 8.38 -4.55 -8.81
CA VAL A 37 7.98 -4.31 -10.20
C VAL A 37 7.34 -2.92 -10.28
N GLY A 38 8.12 -1.93 -10.71
CA GLY A 38 7.72 -0.53 -10.77
C GLY A 38 7.40 -0.05 -12.19
N GLY A 39 7.21 1.26 -12.32
CA GLY A 39 6.97 1.93 -13.60
C GLY A 39 5.77 2.87 -13.59
N THR A 40 4.99 2.91 -12.52
CA THR A 40 3.94 3.92 -12.31
C THR A 40 4.53 5.15 -11.61
N PRO A 41 4.17 6.37 -12.03
CA PRO A 41 4.65 7.60 -11.41
C PRO A 41 3.92 7.92 -10.09
N GLU A 42 4.46 8.87 -9.32
CA GLU A 42 3.82 9.41 -8.11
C GLU A 42 2.66 10.36 -8.41
N ILE A 43 2.52 10.77 -9.66
CA ILE A 43 1.52 11.75 -10.12
C ILE A 43 0.22 11.08 -10.52
N ASN A 44 -0.89 11.82 -10.37
CA ASN A 44 -2.21 11.36 -10.78
C ASN A 44 -2.41 11.56 -12.30
N THR A 45 -2.09 10.54 -13.08
CA THR A 45 -2.22 10.56 -14.54
C THR A 45 -3.65 10.51 -15.05
N MET A 46 -4.64 10.28 -14.17
CA MET A 46 -6.07 10.30 -14.56
C MET A 46 -6.62 11.72 -14.72
N LEU A 47 -6.07 12.66 -13.94
CA LEU A 47 -6.54 14.05 -13.90
C LEU A 47 -5.60 15.01 -14.63
N ASP A 48 -4.31 14.70 -14.65
CA ASP A 48 -3.29 15.56 -15.20
C ASP A 48 -2.68 14.97 -16.49
N LYS A 49 -2.75 15.72 -17.57
CA LYS A 49 -1.97 15.41 -18.79
C LYS A 49 -0.52 15.74 -18.54
N VAL A 50 0.30 14.72 -18.40
CA VAL A 50 1.73 14.86 -18.13
C VAL A 50 2.50 14.41 -19.36
N ASP A 51 3.54 15.17 -19.73
CA ASP A 51 4.43 14.77 -20.83
C ASP A 51 5.22 13.50 -20.47
N SER A 52 5.69 12.79 -21.51
CA SER A 52 6.35 11.50 -21.36
C SER A 52 7.64 11.55 -20.53
N LEU A 53 8.35 12.69 -20.56
CA LEU A 53 9.59 12.86 -19.82
C LEU A 53 9.33 13.04 -18.33
N THR A 54 8.35 13.86 -17.98
CA THR A 54 7.89 14.05 -16.59
C THR A 54 7.36 12.73 -16.01
N TYR A 55 6.56 12.00 -16.78
CA TYR A 55 6.09 10.65 -16.41
C TYR A 55 7.26 9.71 -16.10
N ALA A 56 8.20 9.55 -17.03
CA ALA A 56 9.34 8.66 -16.89
C ALA A 56 10.25 9.04 -15.71
N ARG A 57 10.48 10.34 -15.49
CA ARG A 57 11.25 10.84 -14.34
C ARG A 57 10.57 10.49 -13.03
N SER A 58 9.28 10.78 -12.90
CA SER A 58 8.51 10.49 -11.70
C SER A 58 8.46 8.99 -11.39
N ALA A 59 8.26 8.14 -12.41
CA ALA A 59 8.29 6.69 -12.26
C ALA A 59 9.65 6.19 -11.79
N SER A 60 10.76 6.69 -12.38
CA SER A 60 12.11 6.33 -11.99
C SER A 60 12.44 6.76 -10.55
N GLN A 61 12.03 7.96 -10.14
CA GLN A 61 12.20 8.45 -8.76
C GLN A 61 11.43 7.59 -7.76
N ARG A 62 10.21 7.20 -8.09
CA ARG A 62 9.40 6.30 -7.27
C ARG A 62 10.07 4.94 -7.12
N MET A 63 10.54 4.33 -8.21
CA MET A 63 11.28 3.05 -8.17
C MET A 63 12.51 3.13 -7.29
N ALA A 64 13.33 4.19 -7.42
CA ALA A 64 14.51 4.40 -6.59
C ALA A 64 14.16 4.58 -5.10
N SER A 65 13.05 5.25 -4.78
CA SER A 65 12.55 5.43 -3.42
C SER A 65 12.15 4.08 -2.79
N PHE A 66 11.44 3.22 -3.52
CA PHE A 66 11.12 1.87 -3.06
C PHE A 66 12.37 1.01 -2.88
N GLU A 67 13.29 1.02 -3.84
CA GLU A 67 14.55 0.29 -3.73
C GLU A 67 15.32 0.66 -2.47
N LYS A 68 15.47 1.97 -2.23
CA LYS A 68 16.16 2.51 -1.04
C LYS A 68 15.48 2.04 0.25
N MET A 69 14.15 2.11 0.33
CA MET A 69 13.40 1.67 1.51
C MET A 69 13.51 0.16 1.70
N LEU A 70 13.25 -0.63 0.67
CA LEU A 70 13.27 -2.09 0.76
C LEU A 70 14.63 -2.62 1.19
N LYS A 71 15.73 -2.03 0.71
CA LYS A 71 17.10 -2.37 1.13
C LYS A 71 17.40 -2.05 2.59
N GLN A 72 16.58 -1.28 3.29
CA GLN A 72 16.70 -1.10 4.75
C GLN A 72 16.21 -2.33 5.51
N TYR A 73 15.20 -3.03 5.01
CA TYR A 73 14.52 -4.14 5.67
C TYR A 73 14.92 -5.51 5.14
N PHE A 74 15.35 -5.62 3.87
CA PHE A 74 15.65 -6.88 3.19
C PHE A 74 17.06 -6.89 2.64
N LYS A 75 17.70 -8.07 2.67
CA LYS A 75 19.07 -8.24 2.12
C LYS A 75 19.06 -8.36 0.60
N TYR A 76 18.04 -9.00 0.04
CA TYR A 76 17.95 -9.33 -1.36
C TYR A 76 16.76 -8.62 -1.99
N VAL A 77 17.03 -7.58 -2.75
CA VAL A 77 16.02 -6.74 -3.41
C VAL A 77 16.40 -6.58 -4.87
N THR A 78 15.54 -7.02 -5.76
CA THR A 78 15.63 -6.81 -7.21
C THR A 78 14.55 -5.83 -7.63
N VAL A 79 14.90 -4.87 -8.46
CA VAL A 79 13.97 -3.86 -8.99
C VAL A 79 13.95 -3.97 -10.51
N ILE A 80 12.77 -4.12 -11.08
CA ILE A 80 12.58 -4.15 -12.53
C ILE A 80 11.44 -3.20 -12.94
N HIS A 81 11.43 -2.81 -14.21
CA HIS A 81 10.30 -2.10 -14.78
C HIS A 81 9.19 -3.08 -15.18
N ALA A 82 7.93 -2.71 -15.02
CA ALA A 82 6.77 -3.57 -15.31
C ALA A 82 6.74 -4.11 -16.75
N LYS A 83 7.29 -3.36 -17.73
CA LYS A 83 7.42 -3.82 -19.12
C LYS A 83 8.27 -5.09 -19.28
N ASP A 84 9.19 -5.33 -18.33
CA ASP A 84 10.15 -6.44 -18.32
C ASP A 84 9.69 -7.60 -17.42
N TYR A 85 8.55 -7.42 -16.72
CA TYR A 85 7.97 -8.45 -15.86
C TYR A 85 7.15 -9.46 -16.67
N ASN A 86 7.34 -10.74 -16.32
CA ASN A 86 6.38 -11.81 -16.57
C ASN A 86 6.17 -12.60 -15.27
N TYR A 87 5.02 -13.25 -15.15
CA TYR A 87 4.61 -13.90 -13.90
C TYR A 87 5.55 -15.04 -13.45
N LEU A 88 6.29 -15.68 -14.37
CA LEU A 88 7.25 -16.75 -14.06
C LEU A 88 8.42 -16.24 -13.22
N LEU A 89 8.80 -14.97 -13.36
CA LEU A 89 9.84 -14.36 -12.54
C LEU A 89 9.52 -14.43 -11.05
N SER A 90 8.24 -14.43 -10.67
CA SER A 90 7.84 -14.54 -9.26
C SER A 90 8.27 -15.87 -8.62
N ASN A 91 8.59 -16.90 -9.39
CA ASN A 91 9.08 -18.18 -8.88
C ASN A 91 10.48 -18.09 -8.24
N ASP A 92 11.27 -17.09 -8.64
CA ASP A 92 12.63 -16.89 -8.14
C ASP A 92 12.69 -16.03 -6.90
N TYR A 93 11.54 -15.52 -6.42
CA TYR A 93 11.44 -14.61 -5.28
C TYR A 93 10.42 -15.10 -4.25
N ASP A 94 10.63 -14.69 -3.01
CA ASP A 94 9.72 -15.06 -1.91
C ASP A 94 8.48 -14.16 -1.89
N VAL A 95 8.61 -12.91 -2.36
CA VAL A 95 7.48 -11.97 -2.55
C VAL A 95 7.73 -11.08 -3.77
N THR A 96 6.69 -10.92 -4.59
CA THR A 96 6.64 -9.92 -5.66
C THR A 96 5.77 -8.74 -5.24
N ILE A 97 6.30 -7.52 -5.37
CA ILE A 97 5.57 -6.27 -5.13
C ILE A 97 5.24 -5.64 -6.47
N MET A 98 3.96 -5.49 -6.76
CA MET A 98 3.47 -4.88 -8.00
C MET A 98 3.09 -3.42 -7.77
N ASP A 99 3.78 -2.53 -8.45
CA ASP A 99 3.54 -1.08 -8.45
C ASP A 99 3.54 -0.48 -9.88
N GLY A 100 3.68 -1.32 -10.88
CA GLY A 100 3.54 -1.00 -12.29
C GLY A 100 2.74 -2.07 -13.01
N VAL A 101 1.93 -1.67 -14.00
CA VAL A 101 1.11 -2.58 -14.78
C VAL A 101 1.98 -3.27 -15.83
N PRO A 102 2.12 -4.62 -15.81
CA PRO A 102 2.92 -5.35 -16.78
C PRO A 102 2.18 -5.54 -18.11
N ARG A 103 2.84 -6.16 -19.08
CA ARG A 103 2.16 -6.61 -20.30
C ARG A 103 1.16 -7.70 -19.96
N PRO A 104 -0.08 -7.62 -20.49
CA PRO A 104 -1.08 -8.64 -20.22
C PRO A 104 -0.76 -9.96 -20.94
N LEU A 105 -1.10 -11.07 -20.31
CA LEU A 105 -1.14 -12.40 -20.93
C LEU A 105 -2.26 -12.50 -21.98
N GLU A 106 -3.43 -11.94 -21.61
CA GLU A 106 -4.58 -11.79 -22.49
C GLU A 106 -4.98 -10.31 -22.49
N PRO A 107 -5.04 -9.65 -23.64
CA PRO A 107 -5.43 -8.26 -23.72
C PRO A 107 -6.91 -8.07 -23.38
N LYS A 108 -7.29 -6.84 -23.01
CA LYS A 108 -8.67 -6.42 -22.87
C LYS A 108 -9.39 -6.58 -24.21
N VAL A 109 -10.62 -7.09 -24.18
CA VAL A 109 -11.51 -7.19 -25.35
C VAL A 109 -12.76 -6.36 -25.09
N GLU A 110 -13.16 -5.54 -26.05
CA GLU A 110 -14.46 -4.86 -26.08
C GLU A 110 -15.10 -5.06 -27.45
N GLU A 111 -16.30 -5.64 -27.47
CA GLU A 111 -17.12 -5.76 -28.67
C GLU A 111 -18.28 -4.75 -28.60
N LYS A 112 -18.51 -4.02 -29.66
CA LYS A 112 -19.60 -3.03 -29.76
C LYS A 112 -20.58 -3.45 -30.82
N ASP A 113 -21.85 -3.18 -30.59
CA ASP A 113 -22.92 -3.34 -31.60
C ASP A 113 -22.86 -2.19 -32.62
N ALA A 114 -23.79 -2.27 -33.62
CA ALA A 114 -23.86 -1.26 -34.66
C ALA A 114 -24.22 0.15 -34.17
N SER A 115 -24.76 0.27 -32.96
CA SER A 115 -25.05 1.56 -32.30
C SER A 115 -23.83 2.10 -31.47
N GLY A 116 -22.72 1.35 -31.41
CA GLY A 116 -21.56 1.71 -30.64
C GLY A 116 -21.64 1.33 -29.16
N ARG A 117 -22.73 0.64 -28.73
CA ARG A 117 -22.86 0.16 -27.35
C ARG A 117 -21.99 -1.07 -27.13
N ILE A 118 -21.30 -1.11 -26.02
CA ILE A 118 -20.47 -2.28 -25.60
C ILE A 118 -21.46 -3.43 -25.29
N VAL A 119 -21.35 -4.52 -26.04
CA VAL A 119 -22.14 -5.76 -25.86
C VAL A 119 -21.33 -6.88 -25.20
N LYS A 120 -20.01 -6.74 -25.21
CA LYS A 120 -19.11 -7.66 -24.51
C LYS A 120 -17.87 -6.93 -24.03
N ARG A 121 -17.49 -7.19 -22.79
CA ARG A 121 -16.25 -6.67 -22.21
C ARG A 121 -15.55 -7.78 -21.46
N LYS A 122 -14.29 -8.01 -21.80
CA LYS A 122 -13.40 -8.92 -21.08
C LYS A 122 -12.18 -8.10 -20.62
N ARG A 123 -11.90 -8.08 -19.33
CA ARG A 123 -10.73 -7.36 -18.78
C ARG A 123 -9.45 -8.10 -19.15
N ALA A 124 -8.32 -7.38 -19.18
CA ALA A 124 -7.02 -7.98 -19.40
C ALA A 124 -6.69 -9.01 -18.31
N ALA A 125 -5.95 -10.06 -18.65
CA ALA A 125 -5.38 -10.99 -17.69
C ALA A 125 -3.85 -10.79 -17.64
N TYR A 126 -3.33 -10.65 -16.44
CA TYR A 126 -1.90 -10.44 -16.19
C TYR A 126 -1.24 -11.64 -15.53
N LEU A 127 -2.03 -12.49 -14.87
CA LEU A 127 -1.60 -13.68 -14.16
C LEU A 127 -2.48 -14.86 -14.56
N PRO A 128 -1.97 -16.09 -14.54
CA PRO A 128 -2.80 -17.28 -14.68
C PRO A 128 -3.71 -17.43 -13.46
N GLN A 129 -4.88 -18.05 -13.63
CA GLN A 129 -5.87 -18.21 -12.56
C GLN A 129 -5.39 -19.07 -11.39
N ASP A 130 -4.41 -19.90 -11.63
CA ASP A 130 -3.80 -20.77 -10.62
C ASP A 130 -2.52 -20.20 -10.02
N PHE A 131 -2.20 -18.92 -10.26
CA PHE A 131 -1.06 -18.24 -9.67
C PHE A 131 -1.09 -18.31 -8.15
N SER A 132 0.02 -18.80 -7.55
CA SER A 132 0.08 -19.14 -6.12
C SER A 132 1.30 -18.54 -5.40
N ARG A 133 2.08 -17.68 -6.08
CA ARG A 133 3.23 -17.02 -5.44
C ARG A 133 2.78 -15.80 -4.64
N PRO A 134 3.41 -15.51 -3.48
CA PRO A 134 3.07 -14.34 -2.68
C PRO A 134 3.25 -13.04 -3.45
N MET A 135 2.20 -12.20 -3.45
CA MET A 135 2.21 -10.94 -4.18
C MET A 135 1.57 -9.82 -3.36
N LEU A 136 2.27 -8.69 -3.25
CA LEU A 136 1.74 -7.46 -2.68
C LEU A 136 1.40 -6.49 -3.82
N LEU A 137 0.17 -6.01 -3.82
CA LEU A 137 -0.41 -5.16 -4.86
C LEU A 137 -0.60 -3.75 -4.30
N ILE A 138 0.01 -2.74 -4.92
CA ILE A 138 -0.09 -1.34 -4.48
C ILE A 138 -1.22 -0.63 -5.22
N ALA A 139 -2.15 -0.07 -4.47
CA ALA A 139 -3.27 0.75 -4.95
C ALA A 139 -4.04 0.07 -6.10
N GLU A 140 -4.13 0.71 -7.29
CA GLU A 140 -4.90 0.23 -8.44
C GLU A 140 -4.42 -1.13 -8.98
N LEU A 141 -3.21 -1.56 -8.64
CA LEU A 141 -2.71 -2.87 -9.10
C LEU A 141 -3.56 -4.03 -8.55
N SER A 142 -4.25 -3.84 -7.41
CA SER A 142 -5.20 -4.84 -6.92
C SER A 142 -6.38 -5.04 -7.88
N SER A 143 -6.85 -3.97 -8.51
CA SER A 143 -7.89 -4.05 -9.52
C SER A 143 -7.36 -4.56 -10.86
N GLU A 144 -6.22 -4.04 -11.31
CA GLU A 144 -5.63 -4.44 -12.59
C GLU A 144 -5.22 -5.91 -12.61
N MET A 145 -4.41 -6.32 -11.64
CA MET A 145 -3.88 -7.68 -11.55
C MET A 145 -4.93 -8.71 -11.10
N GLY A 146 -5.86 -8.27 -10.23
CA GLY A 146 -6.84 -9.13 -9.59
C GLY A 146 -8.08 -9.43 -10.42
N SER A 147 -8.33 -8.69 -11.49
CA SER A 147 -9.60 -8.70 -12.22
C SER A 147 -10.01 -10.07 -12.77
N ARG A 148 -9.06 -10.80 -13.37
CA ARG A 148 -9.31 -12.11 -13.98
C ARG A 148 -9.09 -13.27 -13.00
N ILE A 149 -8.51 -12.99 -11.83
CA ILE A 149 -8.35 -13.96 -10.73
C ILE A 149 -9.60 -13.99 -9.86
N GLY A 150 -10.38 -12.93 -9.87
CA GLY A 150 -11.55 -12.76 -9.01
C GLY A 150 -11.19 -12.43 -7.58
N LEU A 151 -10.19 -11.54 -7.38
CA LEU A 151 -9.84 -11.07 -6.06
C LEU A 151 -10.96 -10.24 -5.45
N LYS A 152 -11.22 -10.43 -4.15
CA LYS A 152 -12.15 -9.57 -3.40
C LYS A 152 -11.67 -8.12 -3.35
N THR A 153 -10.37 -7.88 -3.48
CA THR A 153 -9.73 -6.56 -3.54
C THR A 153 -9.94 -5.84 -4.88
N ASP A 154 -10.51 -6.49 -5.87
CA ASP A 154 -10.79 -5.90 -7.18
C ASP A 154 -12.04 -5.00 -7.22
N TRP A 155 -12.91 -5.05 -6.23
CA TRP A 155 -14.08 -4.15 -6.19
C TRP A 155 -13.73 -2.84 -5.50
N TYR A 156 -13.50 -1.75 -6.26
CA TYR A 156 -12.69 -0.63 -5.85
C TYR A 156 -13.31 0.76 -6.03
N CYS A 157 -12.68 1.71 -5.31
CA CYS A 157 -12.77 3.13 -5.56
C CYS A 157 -11.38 3.76 -5.48
N LEU A 158 -10.99 4.54 -6.47
CA LEU A 158 -9.80 5.41 -6.42
C LEU A 158 -10.14 6.67 -5.64
N CYS A 159 -10.14 6.59 -4.32
CA CYS A 159 -10.53 7.68 -3.43
C CYS A 159 -9.91 7.55 -2.02
N LEU A 160 -8.94 6.67 -1.83
CA LEU A 160 -8.26 6.52 -0.56
C LEU A 160 -7.29 7.68 -0.33
N ASP A 161 -7.49 8.38 0.78
CA ASP A 161 -6.63 9.48 1.23
C ASP A 161 -5.47 8.96 2.11
N ALA A 162 -5.02 9.77 3.02
CA ALA A 162 -3.78 9.61 3.75
C ALA A 162 -3.90 8.81 5.06
N ASP A 163 -5.11 8.63 5.58
CA ASP A 163 -5.34 8.04 6.90
C ASP A 163 -6.02 6.67 6.82
N ALA A 164 -5.54 5.74 7.65
CA ALA A 164 -6.18 4.46 7.93
C ALA A 164 -7.04 4.57 9.20
N HIS A 165 -8.08 3.74 9.28
CA HIS A 165 -8.93 3.59 10.47
C HIS A 165 -9.38 2.14 10.63
N HIS A 166 -10.05 1.79 11.73
CA HIS A 166 -10.51 0.41 12.01
C HIS A 166 -9.41 -0.64 11.82
N MET A 167 -8.17 -0.28 12.21
CA MET A 167 -7.04 -1.19 12.16
C MET A 167 -7.27 -2.36 13.13
N ARG A 168 -7.09 -3.57 12.65
CA ARG A 168 -7.01 -4.77 13.51
C ARG A 168 -5.64 -4.79 14.16
N MET A 169 -5.50 -4.04 15.26
CA MET A 169 -4.21 -3.80 15.92
C MET A 169 -3.51 -5.08 16.40
N GLU A 170 -4.24 -6.17 16.58
CA GLU A 170 -3.68 -7.50 16.90
C GLU A 170 -2.99 -8.18 15.71
N HIS A 171 -3.20 -7.66 14.50
CA HIS A 171 -2.66 -8.27 13.29
C HIS A 171 -1.12 -8.15 13.23
N PRO A 172 -0.39 -9.21 12.82
CA PRO A 172 1.08 -9.26 12.85
C PRO A 172 1.80 -8.09 12.18
N ILE A 173 1.23 -7.51 11.12
CA ILE A 173 1.87 -6.39 10.41
C ILE A 173 2.11 -5.15 11.29
N PHE A 174 1.33 -4.96 12.36
CA PHE A 174 1.48 -3.84 13.28
C PHE A 174 2.51 -4.10 14.39
N HIS A 175 3.04 -5.33 14.49
CA HIS A 175 3.94 -5.72 15.58
C HIS A 175 5.34 -6.12 15.13
N GLY A 176 5.49 -6.76 13.98
CA GLY A 176 6.80 -7.25 13.60
C GLY A 176 6.84 -8.05 12.29
N PRO A 177 8.03 -8.50 11.88
CA PRO A 177 9.30 -8.53 12.65
C PRO A 177 10.03 -7.18 12.79
N PHE A 178 9.65 -6.16 12.03
CA PHE A 178 10.23 -4.84 12.15
C PHE A 178 9.41 -4.02 13.15
N PRO A 179 10.04 -3.51 14.24
CA PRO A 179 9.32 -2.79 15.28
C PRO A 179 8.55 -1.58 14.73
N VAL A 180 7.32 -1.43 15.17
CA VAL A 180 6.48 -0.28 14.85
C VAL A 180 5.93 0.31 16.14
N LYS A 181 6.04 1.63 16.28
CA LYS A 181 5.34 2.38 17.32
C LYS A 181 4.24 3.17 16.64
N MET A 182 3.01 2.63 16.68
CA MET A 182 1.86 3.24 16.03
C MET A 182 1.41 4.51 16.74
N THR A 183 1.25 5.61 16.00
CA THR A 183 0.67 6.86 16.47
C THR A 183 -0.79 6.94 16.03
N ILE A 184 -1.69 6.62 16.94
CA ILE A 184 -3.14 6.68 16.72
C ILE A 184 -3.69 7.98 17.28
N VAL A 185 -4.43 8.73 16.45
CA VAL A 185 -5.01 10.03 16.80
C VAL A 185 -6.50 10.01 16.52
N GLN A 186 -7.31 10.54 17.47
CA GLN A 186 -8.73 10.78 17.24
C GLN A 186 -8.88 11.91 16.23
N LYS A 187 -9.56 11.65 15.12
CA LYS A 187 -9.87 12.64 14.08
C LYS A 187 -11.36 12.68 13.79
N PRO A 188 -11.89 13.83 13.35
CA PRO A 188 -13.28 13.92 12.93
C PRO A 188 -13.61 12.86 11.86
N THR A 189 -14.75 12.22 12.02
CA THR A 189 -15.27 11.30 11.01
C THR A 189 -15.51 12.08 9.72
N PRO A 190 -15.05 11.57 8.54
CA PRO A 190 -15.32 12.22 7.26
C PRO A 190 -16.80 12.47 7.04
N GLU A 191 -17.17 13.65 6.53
CA GLU A 191 -18.58 14.06 6.37
C GLU A 191 -19.41 13.04 5.58
N LEU A 192 -18.89 12.53 4.47
CA LEU A 192 -19.59 11.52 3.69
C LEU A 192 -19.75 10.18 4.42
N GLY A 193 -18.84 9.87 5.33
CA GLY A 193 -18.93 8.68 6.17
C GLY A 193 -20.03 8.75 7.22
N LYS A 194 -20.51 9.95 7.55
CA LYS A 194 -21.59 10.14 8.54
C LYS A 194 -22.98 9.72 8.01
N PHE A 195 -23.15 9.60 6.71
CA PHE A 195 -24.39 9.20 6.08
C PHE A 195 -24.48 7.70 5.83
N GLU A 196 -23.37 6.98 5.95
CA GLU A 196 -23.32 5.55 5.75
C GLU A 196 -23.41 4.81 7.08
N PRO A 197 -23.95 3.59 7.13
CA PRO A 197 -23.92 2.79 8.33
C PRO A 197 -22.47 2.64 8.81
N TYR A 198 -22.26 2.92 10.08
CA TYR A 198 -20.97 2.64 10.68
C TYR A 198 -20.70 1.13 10.69
N PHE A 199 -19.44 0.74 10.79
CA PHE A 199 -19.02 -0.65 10.80
C PHE A 199 -19.97 -1.53 11.64
N LYS A 200 -20.56 -2.56 11.03
CA LYS A 200 -21.52 -3.49 11.65
C LYS A 200 -22.82 -2.87 12.15
N GLY A 201 -23.25 -1.77 11.53
CA GLY A 201 -24.60 -1.19 11.76
C GLY A 201 -24.78 -0.38 13.04
N GLY A 202 -23.69 0.01 13.70
CA GLY A 202 -23.73 0.96 14.81
C GLY A 202 -23.86 2.41 14.33
N PRO A 203 -24.22 3.35 15.24
CA PRO A 203 -24.21 4.76 14.92
C PRO A 203 -22.79 5.24 14.61
N THR A 204 -22.63 6.05 13.57
CA THR A 204 -21.34 6.64 13.20
C THR A 204 -20.93 7.69 14.24
N PRO A 205 -19.79 7.53 14.95
CA PRO A 205 -19.34 8.50 15.93
C PRO A 205 -18.81 9.77 15.24
N ASP A 206 -18.78 10.89 15.98
CA ASP A 206 -18.27 12.17 15.47
C ASP A 206 -16.76 12.15 15.18
N SER A 207 -16.02 11.28 15.85
CA SER A 207 -14.59 11.08 15.64
C SER A 207 -14.22 9.61 15.78
N ILE A 208 -13.20 9.18 15.04
CA ILE A 208 -12.67 7.82 15.04
C ILE A 208 -11.15 7.81 15.17
N PRO A 209 -10.57 6.73 15.75
CA PRO A 209 -9.12 6.56 15.81
C PRO A 209 -8.57 6.38 14.40
N MET A 210 -7.58 7.19 14.04
CA MET A 210 -6.92 7.12 12.74
C MET A 210 -5.41 7.04 12.88
N TRP A 211 -4.80 6.38 11.91
CA TRP A 211 -3.36 6.30 11.72
C TRP A 211 -2.95 6.96 10.41
N ARG A 212 -1.98 7.86 10.47
CA ARG A 212 -1.45 8.55 9.28
C ARG A 212 -0.45 7.66 8.54
N VAL A 213 -0.81 7.24 7.34
CA VAL A 213 0.04 6.41 6.45
C VAL A 213 0.85 7.28 5.49
N ARG A 214 0.20 8.25 4.89
CA ARG A 214 0.76 9.19 3.91
C ARG A 214 0.91 10.58 4.53
N LYS A 215 2.02 11.26 4.25
CA LYS A 215 2.28 12.61 4.77
C LYS A 215 1.30 13.63 4.20
N ASP A 216 1.08 13.60 2.87
CA ASP A 216 0.20 14.52 2.16
C ASP A 216 -1.12 13.86 1.75
N SER A 217 -2.21 14.63 1.78
CA SER A 217 -3.50 14.21 1.24
C SER A 217 -3.50 14.25 -0.29
N TYR A 218 -4.29 13.41 -0.94
CA TYR A 218 -4.35 13.36 -2.41
C TYR A 218 -4.86 14.65 -3.05
N GLY A 219 -5.62 15.47 -2.32
CA GLY A 219 -6.08 16.78 -2.77
C GLY A 219 -4.97 17.84 -2.86
N ASN A 220 -3.78 17.56 -2.32
CA ASN A 220 -2.66 18.46 -2.44
C ASN A 220 -2.14 18.47 -3.87
N VAL A 221 -1.94 19.70 -4.38
CA VAL A 221 -1.39 19.95 -5.70
C VAL A 221 0.03 20.48 -5.51
N ASN A 222 1.03 19.70 -5.92
CA ASN A 222 2.42 20.14 -5.91
C ASN A 222 2.77 20.63 -7.31
N ASN A 223 3.09 21.92 -7.43
CA ASN A 223 3.38 22.57 -8.73
C ASN A 223 2.28 22.38 -9.80
N GLY A 224 1.00 22.37 -9.39
CA GLY A 224 -0.12 22.15 -10.30
C GLY A 224 -0.40 20.70 -10.67
N ILE A 225 0.37 19.75 -10.13
CA ILE A 225 0.22 18.32 -10.41
C ILE A 225 -0.32 17.62 -9.17
N GLN A 226 -1.44 16.93 -9.32
CA GLN A 226 -1.98 16.11 -8.23
C GLN A 226 -1.16 14.84 -8.01
N ILE A 227 -1.04 14.44 -6.75
CA ILE A 227 -0.39 13.19 -6.39
C ILE A 227 -1.33 11.99 -6.59
N ARG A 228 -0.75 10.82 -6.83
CA ARG A 228 -1.46 9.56 -7.08
C ARG A 228 -2.42 9.25 -5.94
N ILE A 229 -3.67 8.93 -6.29
CA ILE A 229 -4.73 8.56 -5.36
C ILE A 229 -4.64 7.08 -5.02
N GLY A 230 -4.88 6.75 -3.75
CA GLY A 230 -4.96 5.36 -3.31
C GLY A 230 -6.29 4.69 -3.66
N LEU A 231 -6.32 3.38 -3.54
CA LEU A 231 -7.47 2.55 -3.87
C LEU A 231 -8.02 1.87 -2.61
N VAL A 232 -9.32 1.99 -2.39
CA VAL A 232 -10.04 1.16 -1.42
C VAL A 232 -10.88 0.12 -2.13
N SER A 233 -10.98 -1.06 -1.52
CA SER A 233 -11.88 -2.12 -1.95
C SER A 233 -13.13 -2.16 -1.07
N ARG A 234 -14.23 -2.71 -1.58
CA ARG A 234 -15.44 -2.96 -0.77
C ARG A 234 -15.22 -4.15 0.16
N PRO A 235 -15.78 -4.13 1.38
CA PRO A 235 -15.56 -5.18 2.37
C PRO A 235 -16.33 -6.48 2.07
N GLY A 236 -17.29 -6.44 1.13
CA GLY A 236 -18.16 -7.57 0.86
C GLY A 236 -17.44 -8.88 0.62
N GLY A 237 -17.76 -9.88 1.41
CA GLY A 237 -17.22 -11.22 1.33
C GLY A 237 -15.84 -11.45 1.98
N PHE A 238 -15.22 -10.43 2.60
CA PHE A 238 -13.97 -10.65 3.34
C PHE A 238 -14.22 -11.48 4.60
N GLU A 239 -15.27 -11.18 5.36
CA GLU A 239 -15.58 -11.89 6.60
C GLU A 239 -16.07 -13.33 6.36
N ASP A 240 -16.66 -13.62 5.19
CA ASP A 240 -17.22 -14.94 4.85
C ASP A 240 -16.20 -15.88 4.21
N SER A 241 -14.95 -15.44 4.08
CA SER A 241 -13.91 -16.21 3.38
C SER A 241 -12.72 -16.43 4.30
N PRO A 242 -12.43 -17.66 4.71
CA PRO A 242 -11.33 -17.95 5.65
C PRO A 242 -9.95 -17.58 5.09
N GLU A 243 -9.82 -17.50 3.77
CA GLU A 243 -8.59 -17.09 3.10
C GLU A 243 -8.53 -15.59 2.80
N ALA A 244 -9.53 -14.79 3.23
CA ALA A 244 -9.54 -13.34 3.05
C ALA A 244 -9.54 -12.63 4.41
N GLU A 245 -8.84 -11.50 4.49
CA GLU A 245 -8.68 -10.73 5.72
C GLU A 245 -8.91 -9.24 5.46
N PHE A 246 -9.85 -8.66 6.20
CA PHE A 246 -9.93 -7.23 6.41
C PHE A 246 -8.92 -6.85 7.51
N ILE A 247 -7.92 -6.04 7.18
CA ILE A 247 -6.86 -5.65 8.14
C ILE A 247 -7.04 -4.21 8.58
N SER A 248 -7.37 -3.32 7.65
CA SER A 248 -7.61 -1.90 7.94
C SER A 248 -8.56 -1.28 6.92
N GLY A 249 -9.43 -0.44 7.40
CA GLY A 249 -10.12 0.56 6.58
C GLY A 249 -9.23 1.75 6.27
N GLY A 250 -9.77 2.68 5.50
CA GLY A 250 -9.08 3.93 5.19
C GLY A 250 -10.07 5.04 4.82
N VAL A 251 -9.65 6.27 5.05
CA VAL A 251 -10.48 7.45 4.74
C VAL A 251 -10.71 7.52 3.23
N SER A 252 -11.95 7.38 2.83
CA SER A 252 -12.39 7.48 1.46
C SER A 252 -13.56 8.43 1.30
N ALA A 253 -13.76 8.94 0.09
CA ALA A 253 -14.82 9.89 -0.20
C ALA A 253 -16.23 9.28 -0.26
N LYS A 254 -16.38 7.96 -0.10
CA LYS A 254 -17.65 7.28 -0.34
C LYS A 254 -18.23 6.51 0.84
N THR A 255 -17.38 5.86 1.65
CA THR A 255 -17.86 5.00 2.73
C THR A 255 -16.77 4.78 3.76
N LEU A 256 -17.17 4.49 5.01
CA LEU A 256 -16.27 4.04 6.07
C LEU A 256 -15.97 2.54 5.98
N ASP A 257 -16.79 1.76 5.29
CA ASP A 257 -16.66 0.29 5.17
C ASP A 257 -15.63 -0.14 4.13
N ALA A 258 -14.67 0.71 3.78
CA ALA A 258 -13.72 0.41 2.72
C ALA A 258 -12.48 -0.28 3.26
N VAL A 259 -12.00 -1.28 2.52
CA VAL A 259 -10.74 -2.00 2.82
C VAL A 259 -9.57 -1.22 2.19
N ALA A 260 -8.70 -0.67 3.02
CA ALA A 260 -7.47 -0.04 2.58
C ALA A 260 -6.26 -0.98 2.65
N ILE A 261 -6.27 -1.91 3.62
CA ILE A 261 -5.28 -2.96 3.76
C ILE A 261 -6.01 -4.28 3.99
N GLY A 262 -5.70 -5.29 3.17
CA GLY A 262 -6.33 -6.59 3.27
C GLY A 262 -5.58 -7.68 2.52
N ARG A 263 -6.01 -8.93 2.67
CA ARG A 263 -5.44 -10.10 2.00
C ARG A 263 -6.54 -10.95 1.37
N HIS A 264 -6.24 -11.60 0.28
CA HIS A 264 -7.05 -12.67 -0.30
C HIS A 264 -6.14 -13.76 -0.88
N GLY A 265 -6.10 -14.91 -0.23
CA GLY A 265 -5.15 -15.98 -0.55
C GLY A 265 -3.70 -15.52 -0.44
N ASN A 266 -2.95 -15.68 -1.51
CA ASN A 266 -1.55 -15.26 -1.65
C ASN A 266 -1.37 -13.79 -2.10
N PHE A 267 -2.45 -13.02 -2.18
CA PHE A 267 -2.43 -11.61 -2.61
C PHE A 267 -2.68 -10.67 -1.43
N PHE A 268 -1.81 -9.70 -1.26
CA PHE A 268 -1.94 -8.64 -0.26
C PHE A 268 -2.28 -7.32 -0.94
N HIS A 269 -3.33 -6.66 -0.49
CA HIS A 269 -3.72 -5.34 -0.92
C HIS A 269 -3.15 -4.27 0.01
N TRP A 270 -2.30 -3.39 -0.55
CA TRP A 270 -1.87 -2.16 0.08
C TRP A 270 -2.46 -0.99 -0.69
N GLY A 271 -3.60 -0.46 -0.21
CA GLY A 271 -4.38 0.53 -0.94
C GLY A 271 -3.75 1.90 -1.07
N PHE A 272 -2.84 2.27 -0.15
CA PHE A 272 -2.18 3.57 -0.16
C PHE A 272 -1.18 3.68 -1.30
N ALA A 273 -1.33 4.72 -2.14
CA ALA A 273 -0.48 4.92 -3.31
C ALA A 273 0.84 5.65 -3.02
N ALA A 274 1.07 6.08 -1.79
CA ALA A 274 2.27 6.82 -1.41
C ALA A 274 3.56 6.08 -1.77
N SER A 275 4.54 6.80 -2.35
CA SER A 275 5.91 6.32 -2.40
C SER A 275 6.56 6.38 -1.02
N PRO A 276 7.64 5.65 -0.76
CA PRO A 276 8.37 5.75 0.51
C PRO A 276 8.84 7.14 0.89
N ALA A 277 9.02 8.04 -0.07
CA ALA A 277 9.35 9.43 0.20
C ALA A 277 8.20 10.16 0.92
N ASP A 278 6.97 9.80 0.59
CA ASP A 278 5.74 10.38 1.16
C ASP A 278 5.08 9.52 2.24
N MET A 279 5.56 8.31 2.51
CA MET A 279 5.13 7.50 3.64
C MET A 279 5.66 8.05 4.97
N THR A 280 4.87 7.92 6.05
CA THR A 280 5.40 8.05 7.41
C THR A 280 6.39 6.93 7.73
N GLU A 281 7.27 7.12 8.73
CA GLU A 281 8.24 6.06 9.09
C GLU A 281 7.52 4.80 9.63
N GLU A 282 6.43 5.00 10.36
CA GLU A 282 5.57 3.91 10.82
C GLU A 282 5.00 3.11 9.64
N ALA A 283 4.51 3.81 8.62
CA ALA A 283 3.95 3.17 7.42
C ALA A 283 4.99 2.35 6.64
N LYS A 284 6.24 2.81 6.58
CA LYS A 284 7.33 2.04 5.96
C LYS A 284 7.59 0.73 6.70
N SER A 285 7.59 0.77 8.04
CA SER A 285 7.78 -0.44 8.85
C SER A 285 6.60 -1.41 8.72
N VAL A 286 5.36 -0.90 8.75
CA VAL A 286 4.15 -1.72 8.54
C VAL A 286 4.12 -2.32 7.14
N PHE A 287 4.51 -1.56 6.11
CA PHE A 287 4.63 -2.06 4.75
C PHE A 287 5.66 -3.19 4.64
N ALA A 288 6.82 -3.03 5.27
CA ALA A 288 7.84 -4.07 5.33
C ALA A 288 7.35 -5.33 6.09
N ASN A 289 6.61 -5.14 7.17
CA ASN A 289 5.95 -6.25 7.90
C ASN A 289 4.89 -6.95 7.04
N ALA A 290 4.13 -6.21 6.23
CA ALA A 290 3.16 -6.79 5.30
C ALA A 290 3.83 -7.68 4.24
N ILE A 291 5.03 -7.32 3.78
CA ILE A 291 5.82 -8.17 2.87
C ILE A 291 6.22 -9.48 3.57
N VAL A 292 6.71 -9.40 4.81
CA VAL A 292 7.05 -10.61 5.57
C VAL A 292 5.80 -11.45 5.85
N TYR A 293 4.68 -10.80 6.15
CA TYR A 293 3.42 -11.49 6.40
C TYR A 293 2.93 -12.27 5.18
N ILE A 294 2.87 -11.62 4.00
CA ILE A 294 2.36 -12.29 2.80
C ILE A 294 3.26 -13.44 2.33
N SER A 295 4.57 -13.42 2.64
CA SER A 295 5.48 -14.52 2.27
C SER A 295 5.10 -15.87 2.87
N GLN A 296 4.30 -15.89 3.94
CA GLN A 296 3.83 -17.11 4.61
C GLN A 296 2.73 -17.85 3.82
N PHE A 297 2.16 -17.22 2.79
CA PHE A 297 1.05 -17.73 1.99
C PHE A 297 1.50 -18.25 0.63
N ASP A 298 2.74 -18.70 0.53
CA ASP A 298 3.25 -19.35 -0.68
C ASP A 298 2.50 -20.65 -0.97
N GLY A 299 2.16 -20.87 -2.23
CA GLY A 299 1.35 -22.02 -2.65
C GLY A 299 -0.15 -21.88 -2.42
N GLN A 300 -0.60 -20.86 -1.67
CA GLN A 300 -2.03 -20.59 -1.51
C GLN A 300 -2.62 -19.91 -2.75
N LYS A 301 -3.93 -20.04 -2.87
CA LYS A 301 -4.72 -19.42 -3.94
C LYS A 301 -6.02 -18.87 -3.37
N PRO A 302 -6.61 -17.83 -3.98
CA PRO A 302 -7.96 -17.42 -3.65
C PRO A 302 -8.96 -18.56 -3.93
N ILE A 303 -9.79 -18.91 -2.96
CA ILE A 303 -10.81 -19.97 -3.06
C ILE A 303 -12.17 -19.35 -3.35
N ALA A 304 -12.67 -18.49 -2.45
CA ALA A 304 -13.94 -17.81 -2.62
C ALA A 304 -13.79 -16.56 -3.49
N ARG A 305 -13.65 -16.79 -4.79
CA ARG A 305 -13.38 -15.74 -5.77
C ARG A 305 -14.59 -14.85 -6.01
N LYS A 306 -14.33 -13.56 -6.23
CA LYS A 306 -15.32 -12.66 -6.77
C LYS A 306 -15.56 -13.04 -8.24
N TYR A 307 -16.83 -13.13 -8.62
CA TYR A 307 -17.20 -13.33 -10.02
C TYR A 307 -17.03 -12.02 -10.79
N ASP A 308 -16.29 -12.04 -11.89
CA ASP A 308 -15.92 -10.84 -12.66
C ASP A 308 -16.20 -10.99 -14.16
N GLU A 309 -17.25 -11.71 -14.53
CA GLU A 309 -17.79 -11.60 -15.88
C GLU A 309 -18.75 -10.42 -15.97
N GLN A 310 -18.27 -9.36 -16.57
CA GLN A 310 -19.13 -8.26 -17.01
C GLN A 310 -19.52 -8.54 -18.45
N ILE A 311 -20.79 -8.84 -18.63
CA ILE A 311 -21.44 -8.86 -19.94
C ILE A 311 -21.88 -7.45 -20.29
#